data_adbd4ffc15782ed8ca40d18067b14f79
#
_entry.id   adbd4ffc15782ed8ca40d18067b14f79
#
_cell.length_a   1.000
_cell.length_b   1.000
_cell.length_c   1.000
_cell.angle_alpha   90.00
_cell.angle_beta   90.00
_cell.angle_gamma   90.00
#
_symmetry.space_group_name_H-M   'P 1'
#
loop_
_entity.id
_entity.type
_entity.pdbx_description
1 polymer ?
#
loop_
_entity_poly.entity_id
_entity_poly.type
_entity_poly.pdbx_seq_one_letter_code
_entity_poly.pdbx_strand_id
1 'polypeptide(L)'
;PNMVVLNIYKRFDQIGVPMTVRYIEAAMKQYAPTPTGEPYHLLRHGPVAFLILDAGEDKPDRNAEYSGMADFDSYRNEELRWLMQAVADPMFAQAPVKVAVMHIPAIGREDSWYGQKWVSENFVPLLNQAGVDIMLSGHHHRHIYVLPGECGNAFPILANDDTDRLEFEADVNGYVVRTYDMEGKQTSVYVSEDATEKSY
;
A
#
# COMPACT_ATOMS: atom_id res chain seq x y z
N PRO A 1 5.24 -8.63 -2.77
CA PRO A 1 5.90 -9.08 -1.54
C PRO A 1 5.08 -10.12 -0.79
N ASN A 2 3.77 -9.89 -0.59
CA ASN A 2 2.88 -10.77 0.16
C ASN A 2 2.77 -12.18 -0.44
N MET A 3 2.81 -12.34 -1.77
CA MET A 3 2.84 -13.66 -2.41
C MET A 3 4.09 -14.47 -2.05
N VAL A 4 5.23 -13.81 -1.87
CA VAL A 4 6.47 -14.48 -1.43
C VAL A 4 6.33 -14.97 0.00
N VAL A 5 5.75 -14.17 0.88
CA VAL A 5 5.48 -14.51 2.28
C VAL A 5 4.54 -15.72 2.38
N LEU A 6 3.42 -15.70 1.68
CA LEU A 6 2.44 -16.80 1.69
C LEU A 6 3.04 -18.12 1.15
N ASN A 7 3.85 -18.06 0.10
CA ASN A 7 4.55 -19.24 -0.44
C ASN A 7 5.61 -19.78 0.53
N ILE A 8 6.26 -18.92 1.29
CA ILE A 8 7.19 -19.30 2.34
C ILE A 8 6.44 -20.04 3.46
N TYR A 9 5.32 -19.50 3.96
CA TYR A 9 4.48 -20.16 4.96
C TYR A 9 4.07 -21.58 4.54
N LYS A 10 3.46 -21.72 3.39
CA LYS A 10 3.03 -23.03 2.86
C LYS A 10 4.19 -24.02 2.72
N ARG A 11 5.36 -23.55 2.36
CA ARG A 11 6.53 -24.40 2.20
C ARG A 11 7.11 -24.88 3.53
N PHE A 12 7.12 -24.01 4.55
CA PHE A 12 7.61 -24.38 5.88
C PHE A 12 6.62 -25.26 6.65
N ASP A 13 5.33 -25.02 6.49
CA ASP A 13 4.29 -25.89 7.03
C ASP A 13 4.43 -27.33 6.49
N GLN A 14 4.71 -27.48 5.20
CA GLN A 14 4.94 -28.78 4.54
C GLN A 14 6.17 -29.54 5.09
N ILE A 15 7.18 -28.85 5.60
CA ILE A 15 8.40 -29.48 6.18
C ILE A 15 8.39 -29.49 7.71
N GLY A 16 7.29 -29.06 8.34
CA GLY A 16 7.10 -29.10 9.80
C GLY A 16 8.04 -28.18 10.59
N VAL A 17 8.59 -27.13 9.98
CA VAL A 17 9.45 -26.15 10.65
C VAL A 17 8.59 -24.99 11.16
N PRO A 18 8.55 -24.73 12.47
CA PRO A 18 7.85 -23.58 13.01
C PRO A 18 8.48 -22.30 12.47
N MET A 19 7.67 -21.47 11.82
CA MET A 19 8.12 -20.18 11.33
C MET A 19 7.26 -19.09 11.93
N THR A 20 7.89 -18.10 12.53
CA THR A 20 7.23 -16.92 13.07
C THR A 20 7.30 -15.79 12.04
N VAL A 21 6.39 -14.81 12.17
CA VAL A 21 6.43 -13.56 11.39
C VAL A 21 7.82 -12.93 11.40
N ARG A 22 8.54 -13.01 12.53
CA ARG A 22 9.92 -12.48 12.64
C ARG A 22 10.93 -13.12 11.68
N TYR A 23 10.77 -14.39 11.35
CA TYR A 23 11.61 -15.03 10.32
C TYR A 23 11.28 -14.54 8.93
N ILE A 24 10.02 -14.24 8.65
CA ILE A 24 9.57 -13.68 7.39
C ILE A 24 10.09 -12.25 7.24
N GLU A 25 9.97 -11.43 8.27
CA GLU A 25 10.55 -10.09 8.31
C GLU A 25 12.07 -10.13 8.09
N ALA A 26 12.78 -11.03 8.74
CA ALA A 26 14.21 -11.20 8.54
C ALA A 26 14.54 -11.61 7.10
N ALA A 27 13.74 -12.48 6.48
CA ALA A 27 13.92 -12.86 5.08
C ALA A 27 13.62 -11.68 4.14
N MET A 28 12.56 -10.91 4.41
CA MET A 28 12.25 -9.71 3.63
C MET A 28 13.37 -8.67 3.73
N LYS A 29 13.89 -8.40 4.92
CA LYS A 29 15.04 -7.51 5.15
C LYS A 29 16.29 -7.96 4.39
N GLN A 30 16.49 -9.26 4.24
CA GLN A 30 17.62 -9.84 3.51
C GLN A 30 17.47 -9.77 1.99
N TYR A 31 16.27 -10.07 1.47
CA TYR A 31 16.04 -10.22 0.02
C TYR A 31 15.39 -8.99 -0.64
N ALA A 32 14.78 -8.13 0.14
CA ALA A 32 14.19 -6.87 -0.32
C ALA A 32 14.56 -5.74 0.67
N PRO A 33 15.84 -5.36 0.77
CA PRO A 33 16.29 -4.37 1.75
C PRO A 33 15.64 -3.01 1.49
N THR A 34 15.08 -2.45 2.54
CA THR A 34 14.56 -1.08 2.56
C THR A 34 15.52 -0.15 3.32
N PRO A 35 15.43 1.18 3.15
CA PRO A 35 16.30 2.11 3.89
C PRO A 35 16.22 1.98 5.40
N THR A 36 15.08 1.60 5.94
CA THR A 36 14.82 1.46 7.38
C THR A 36 15.01 0.03 7.88
N GLY A 37 15.09 -0.95 6.98
CA GLY A 37 15.04 -2.37 7.30
C GLY A 37 13.63 -2.90 7.62
N GLU A 38 12.60 -2.04 7.56
CA GLU A 38 11.20 -2.44 7.72
C GLU A 38 10.51 -2.48 6.34
N PRO A 39 9.45 -3.29 6.15
CA PRO A 39 8.70 -3.30 4.89
C PRO A 39 8.07 -1.93 4.57
N TYR A 40 7.64 -1.22 5.60
CA TYR A 40 7.09 0.13 5.48
C TYR A 40 8.19 1.18 5.68
N HIS A 41 8.14 2.25 4.89
CA HIS A 41 9.09 3.36 4.99
C HIS A 41 8.60 4.61 4.27
N LEU A 42 9.18 5.75 4.62
CA LEU A 42 8.99 7.02 3.96
C LEU A 42 10.18 7.28 3.03
N LEU A 43 9.90 7.72 1.81
CA LEU A 43 10.92 8.20 0.89
C LEU A 43 10.42 9.44 0.15
N ARG A 44 11.36 10.27 -0.34
CA ARG A 44 11.05 11.41 -1.18
C ARG A 44 11.85 11.37 -2.47
N HIS A 45 11.16 11.60 -3.59
CA HIS A 45 11.78 11.77 -4.89
C HIS A 45 11.27 13.06 -5.54
N GLY A 46 12.13 14.07 -5.59
CA GLY A 46 11.76 15.40 -6.09
C GLY A 46 10.57 16.02 -5.35
N PRO A 47 9.47 16.35 -6.06
CA PRO A 47 8.27 16.93 -5.44
C PRO A 47 7.42 15.91 -4.69
N VAL A 48 7.63 14.61 -4.91
CA VAL A 48 6.77 13.54 -4.39
C VAL A 48 7.35 12.92 -3.13
N ALA A 49 6.52 12.83 -2.08
CA ALA A 49 6.79 11.96 -0.93
C ALA A 49 5.90 10.72 -0.99
N PHE A 50 6.51 9.56 -0.76
CA PHE A 50 5.85 8.26 -0.77
C PHE A 50 5.86 7.66 0.63
N LEU A 51 4.69 7.31 1.13
CA LEU A 51 4.51 6.38 2.23
C LEU A 51 4.34 4.98 1.63
N ILE A 52 5.36 4.15 1.77
CA ILE A 52 5.28 2.74 1.43
C ILE A 52 4.75 2.03 2.67
N LEU A 53 3.59 1.40 2.54
CA LEU A 53 2.84 0.78 3.62
C LEU A 53 2.68 -0.72 3.35
N ASP A 54 2.52 -1.50 4.42
CA ASP A 54 2.28 -2.93 4.34
C ASP A 54 1.19 -3.35 5.34
N ALA A 55 0.04 -3.77 4.82
CA ALA A 55 -1.06 -4.28 5.66
C ALA A 55 -0.79 -5.67 6.28
N GLY A 56 0.34 -6.30 5.98
CA GLY A 56 0.55 -7.72 6.25
C GLY A 56 -0.39 -8.56 5.37
N GLU A 57 -1.17 -9.43 5.99
CA GLU A 57 -2.16 -10.26 5.30
C GLU A 57 -3.59 -9.81 5.57
N ASP A 58 -4.51 -10.27 4.74
CA ASP A 58 -5.92 -9.84 4.76
C ASP A 58 -6.80 -10.58 5.79
N LYS A 59 -6.27 -11.59 6.49
CA LYS A 59 -6.97 -12.37 7.50
C LYS A 59 -6.47 -12.06 8.92
N PRO A 60 -7.29 -12.30 9.96
CA PRO A 60 -6.85 -12.16 11.34
C PRO A 60 -5.86 -13.28 11.72
N ASP A 61 -4.98 -13.03 12.68
CA ASP A 61 -3.94 -13.98 13.14
C ASP A 61 -4.48 -15.35 13.56
N ARG A 62 -5.72 -15.37 14.09
CA ARG A 62 -6.41 -16.61 14.47
C ARG A 62 -6.91 -17.46 13.30
N ASN A 63 -6.72 -17.00 12.05
CA ASN A 63 -7.16 -17.76 10.89
C ASN A 63 -6.38 -19.08 10.79
N ALA A 64 -7.10 -20.18 10.52
CA ALA A 64 -6.52 -21.54 10.50
C ALA A 64 -5.41 -21.69 9.43
N GLU A 65 -5.45 -20.89 8.36
CA GLU A 65 -4.40 -20.91 7.33
C GLU A 65 -3.02 -20.53 7.86
N TYR A 66 -2.96 -19.78 8.95
CA TYR A 66 -1.69 -19.37 9.55
C TYR A 66 -1.15 -20.35 10.58
N SER A 67 -1.91 -21.39 10.93
CA SER A 67 -1.48 -22.45 11.87
C SER A 67 -0.96 -21.89 13.21
N GLY A 68 -1.46 -20.75 13.67
CA GLY A 68 -1.01 -20.07 14.90
C GLY A 68 0.36 -19.40 14.81
N MET A 69 0.90 -19.21 13.61
CA MET A 69 2.23 -18.59 13.39
C MET A 69 2.17 -17.12 12.99
N ALA A 70 0.97 -16.56 12.77
CA ALA A 70 0.82 -15.14 12.41
C ALA A 70 0.91 -14.22 13.63
N ASP A 71 1.43 -13.01 13.39
CA ASP A 71 1.46 -11.89 14.34
C ASP A 71 1.25 -10.57 13.59
N PHE A 72 0.34 -10.57 12.61
CA PHE A 72 0.05 -9.39 11.79
C PHE A 72 -0.70 -8.31 12.55
N ASP A 73 -1.48 -8.66 13.57
CA ASP A 73 -2.19 -7.67 14.38
C ASP A 73 -1.20 -6.81 15.19
N SER A 74 -0.15 -7.42 15.74
CA SER A 74 0.96 -6.70 16.41
C SER A 74 1.74 -5.84 15.41
N TYR A 75 2.10 -6.42 14.28
CA TYR A 75 2.82 -5.76 13.19
C TYR A 75 2.08 -4.51 12.68
N ARG A 76 0.78 -4.60 12.39
CA ARG A 76 -0.04 -3.45 11.98
C ARG A 76 -0.08 -2.34 13.02
N ASN A 77 -0.12 -2.70 14.31
CA ASN A 77 -0.08 -1.73 15.40
C ASN A 77 1.30 -1.04 15.51
N GLU A 78 2.39 -1.73 15.20
CA GLU A 78 3.74 -1.14 15.13
C GLU A 78 3.85 -0.18 13.94
N GLU A 79 3.38 -0.58 12.77
CA GLU A 79 3.32 0.28 11.59
C GLU A 79 2.44 1.50 11.81
N LEU A 80 1.28 1.36 12.47
CA LEU A 80 0.41 2.49 12.81
C LEU A 80 1.15 3.54 13.65
N ARG A 81 1.91 3.11 14.67
CA ARG A 81 2.73 4.02 15.49
C ARG A 81 3.81 4.72 14.68
N TRP A 82 4.44 4.00 13.75
CA TRP A 82 5.38 4.59 12.82
C TRP A 82 4.70 5.56 11.87
N LEU A 83 3.55 5.21 11.31
CA LEU A 83 2.78 6.07 10.38
C LEU A 83 2.41 7.40 11.03
N MET A 84 1.99 7.41 12.30
CA MET A 84 1.73 8.65 13.05
C MET A 84 2.94 9.61 13.09
N GLN A 85 4.15 9.06 13.12
CA GLN A 85 5.39 9.85 13.08
C GLN A 85 5.74 10.25 11.65
N ALA A 86 5.61 9.33 10.71
CA ALA A 86 5.97 9.52 9.31
C ALA A 86 5.14 10.62 8.63
N VAL A 87 3.83 10.72 8.93
CA VAL A 87 2.97 11.78 8.37
C VAL A 87 3.31 13.17 8.92
N ALA A 88 3.91 13.25 10.11
CA ALA A 88 4.37 14.49 10.73
C ALA A 88 5.82 14.87 10.32
N ASP A 89 6.55 13.95 9.69
CA ASP A 89 7.91 14.22 9.21
C ASP A 89 7.90 15.35 8.16
N PRO A 90 8.76 16.38 8.30
CA PRO A 90 8.86 17.46 7.33
C PRO A 90 9.07 16.99 5.88
N MET A 91 9.75 15.87 5.68
CA MET A 91 9.97 15.27 4.37
C MET A 91 8.64 14.91 3.68
N PHE A 92 7.66 14.44 4.46
CA PHE A 92 6.32 14.14 3.99
C PHE A 92 5.40 15.37 4.03
N ALA A 93 5.32 16.01 5.19
CA ALA A 93 4.36 17.10 5.44
C ALA A 93 4.51 18.28 4.46
N GLN A 94 5.75 18.58 4.02
CA GLN A 94 6.07 19.67 3.11
C GLN A 94 6.17 19.24 1.64
N ALA A 95 5.82 18.01 1.31
CA ALA A 95 5.84 17.54 -0.06
C ALA A 95 4.68 18.16 -0.87
N PRO A 96 4.94 18.68 -2.09
CA PRO A 96 3.89 19.12 -3.00
C PRO A 96 2.91 18.01 -3.38
N VAL A 97 3.40 16.78 -3.57
CA VAL A 97 2.60 15.60 -3.89
C VAL A 97 2.90 14.49 -2.89
N LYS A 98 1.84 13.91 -2.32
CA LYS A 98 1.89 12.90 -1.27
C LYS A 98 1.19 11.63 -1.71
N VAL A 99 1.92 10.56 -1.82
CA VAL A 99 1.43 9.27 -2.33
C VAL A 99 1.53 8.20 -1.26
N ALA A 100 0.45 7.48 -1.03
CA ALA A 100 0.48 6.23 -0.28
C ALA A 100 0.58 5.05 -1.26
N VAL A 101 1.47 4.10 -1.00
CA VAL A 101 1.62 2.87 -1.79
C VAL A 101 1.48 1.68 -0.86
N MET A 102 0.51 0.82 -1.14
CA MET A 102 0.26 -0.38 -0.33
C MET A 102 -0.32 -1.48 -1.21
N HIS A 103 0.13 -2.73 -1.03
CA HIS A 103 -0.37 -3.82 -1.86
C HIS A 103 -1.87 -4.04 -1.70
N ILE A 104 -2.35 -4.22 -0.46
CA ILE A 104 -3.77 -4.38 -0.15
C ILE A 104 -4.42 -3.00 -0.04
N PRO A 105 -5.37 -2.62 -0.91
CA PRO A 105 -5.95 -1.28 -0.89
C PRO A 105 -6.80 -1.05 0.37
N ALA A 106 -6.78 0.17 0.89
CA ALA A 106 -7.55 0.58 2.07
C ALA A 106 -9.04 0.80 1.75
N ILE A 107 -9.69 -0.22 1.17
CA ILE A 107 -11.09 -0.20 0.77
C ILE A 107 -11.92 -0.90 1.85
N GLY A 108 -12.40 -0.13 2.82
CA GLY A 108 -13.21 -0.64 3.94
C GLY A 108 -14.69 -0.70 3.61
N ARG A 109 -15.13 -1.75 2.92
CA ARG A 109 -16.55 -2.05 2.68
C ARG A 109 -17.04 -3.14 3.63
N GLU A 110 -18.37 -3.34 3.70
CA GLU A 110 -18.98 -4.32 4.59
C GLU A 110 -18.47 -5.76 4.31
N ASP A 111 -18.26 -6.09 3.06
CA ASP A 111 -17.76 -7.38 2.57
C ASP A 111 -16.21 -7.47 2.50
N SER A 112 -15.50 -6.40 2.86
CA SER A 112 -14.04 -6.40 2.85
C SER A 112 -13.46 -7.35 3.89
N TRP A 113 -12.28 -7.87 3.60
CA TRP A 113 -11.55 -8.76 4.48
C TRP A 113 -11.04 -8.01 5.72
N TYR A 114 -10.67 -8.76 6.75
CA TYR A 114 -10.27 -8.20 8.04
C TYR A 114 -9.14 -7.17 7.94
N GLY A 115 -8.05 -7.50 7.24
CA GLY A 115 -6.90 -6.60 7.07
C GLY A 115 -7.27 -5.31 6.35
N GLN A 116 -8.10 -5.37 5.32
CA GLN A 116 -8.59 -4.18 4.62
C GLN A 116 -9.43 -3.27 5.52
N LYS A 117 -10.34 -3.85 6.31
CA LYS A 117 -11.14 -3.10 7.28
C LYS A 117 -10.26 -2.43 8.32
N TRP A 118 -9.31 -3.20 8.87
CA TRP A 118 -8.39 -2.69 9.89
C TRP A 118 -7.57 -1.49 9.37
N VAL A 119 -7.01 -1.61 8.17
CA VAL A 119 -6.25 -0.52 7.52
C VAL A 119 -7.16 0.68 7.22
N SER A 120 -8.35 0.44 6.71
CA SER A 120 -9.32 1.51 6.43
C SER A 120 -9.72 2.27 7.70
N GLU A 121 -9.91 1.57 8.80
CA GLU A 121 -10.30 2.17 10.08
C GLU A 121 -9.15 2.90 10.79
N ASN A 122 -7.90 2.46 10.59
CA ASN A 122 -6.76 2.95 11.35
C ASN A 122 -5.80 3.82 10.54
N PHE A 123 -5.51 3.49 9.27
CA PHE A 123 -4.57 4.26 8.45
C PHE A 123 -5.26 5.40 7.72
N VAL A 124 -6.45 5.16 7.13
CA VAL A 124 -7.13 6.16 6.31
C VAL A 124 -7.40 7.48 7.04
N PRO A 125 -7.83 7.51 8.32
CA PRO A 125 -7.99 8.78 9.04
C PRO A 125 -6.69 9.60 9.14
N LEU A 126 -5.55 8.94 9.34
CA LEU A 126 -4.24 9.60 9.39
C LEU A 126 -3.82 10.11 8.01
N LEU A 127 -4.03 9.31 6.97
CA LEU A 127 -3.71 9.68 5.58
C LEU A 127 -4.59 10.85 5.11
N ASN A 128 -5.87 10.87 5.48
CA ASN A 128 -6.77 12.00 5.23
C ASN A 128 -6.26 13.28 5.89
N GLN A 129 -5.92 13.20 7.17
CA GLN A 129 -5.41 14.36 7.93
C GLN A 129 -4.06 14.85 7.39
N ALA A 130 -3.23 13.95 6.90
CA ALA A 130 -1.93 14.27 6.33
C ALA A 130 -2.01 14.86 4.91
N GLY A 131 -3.19 14.83 4.28
CA GLY A 131 -3.41 15.34 2.94
C GLY A 131 -2.74 14.48 1.87
N VAL A 132 -2.93 13.16 1.95
CA VAL A 132 -2.51 12.26 0.87
C VAL A 132 -3.31 12.59 -0.39
N ASP A 133 -2.64 12.65 -1.54
CA ASP A 133 -3.26 13.00 -2.82
C ASP A 133 -3.80 11.78 -3.57
N ILE A 134 -3.16 10.61 -3.41
CA ILE A 134 -3.58 9.35 -4.03
C ILE A 134 -2.98 8.15 -3.29
N MET A 135 -3.73 7.04 -3.26
CA MET A 135 -3.20 5.73 -2.90
C MET A 135 -3.10 4.84 -4.14
N LEU A 136 -1.93 4.22 -4.33
CA LEU A 136 -1.66 3.23 -5.38
C LEU A 136 -1.58 1.84 -4.76
N SER A 137 -2.30 0.88 -5.34
CA SER A 137 -2.45 -0.46 -4.79
C SER A 137 -2.55 -1.54 -5.89
N GLY A 138 -2.63 -2.79 -5.48
CA GLY A 138 -2.87 -3.95 -6.33
C GLY A 138 -3.88 -4.91 -5.71
N HIS A 139 -3.48 -6.18 -5.48
CA HIS A 139 -4.17 -7.22 -4.74
C HIS A 139 -5.41 -7.85 -5.42
N HIS A 140 -6.30 -7.03 -5.95
CA HIS A 140 -7.58 -7.50 -6.47
C HIS A 140 -7.51 -8.12 -7.88
N HIS A 141 -6.36 -8.08 -8.54
CA HIS A 141 -6.15 -8.58 -9.90
C HIS A 141 -7.19 -8.03 -10.89
N ARG A 142 -7.61 -6.81 -10.67
CA ARG A 142 -8.52 -6.05 -11.52
C ARG A 142 -8.35 -4.56 -11.26
N HIS A 143 -8.63 -3.77 -12.28
CA HIS A 143 -8.60 -2.32 -12.15
C HIS A 143 -9.77 -1.81 -11.30
N ILE A 144 -9.46 -1.09 -10.21
CA ILE A 144 -10.45 -0.47 -9.32
C ILE A 144 -10.04 0.97 -9.08
N TYR A 145 -10.98 1.88 -9.27
CA TYR A 145 -10.81 3.28 -8.89
C TYR A 145 -11.91 3.68 -7.90
N VAL A 146 -11.51 4.06 -6.70
CA VAL A 146 -12.40 4.49 -5.62
C VAL A 146 -12.30 6.00 -5.51
N LEU A 147 -13.41 6.68 -5.64
CA LEU A 147 -13.47 8.13 -5.52
C LEU A 147 -13.31 8.59 -4.06
N PRO A 148 -12.84 9.83 -3.82
CA PRO A 148 -12.88 10.43 -2.48
C PRO A 148 -14.28 10.36 -1.87
N GLY A 149 -14.36 9.90 -0.61
CA GLY A 149 -15.61 9.78 0.15
C GLY A 149 -16.31 8.41 0.05
N GLU A 150 -15.99 7.55 -0.91
CA GLU A 150 -16.70 6.27 -1.09
C GLU A 150 -16.40 5.24 0.01
N CYS A 151 -15.22 5.28 0.60
CA CYS A 151 -14.78 4.37 1.65
C CYS A 151 -14.17 5.11 2.87
N GLY A 152 -14.62 6.33 3.15
CA GLY A 152 -14.08 7.17 4.21
C GLY A 152 -12.75 7.86 3.87
N ASN A 153 -12.23 7.62 2.67
CA ASN A 153 -11.02 8.23 2.09
C ASN A 153 -11.29 9.65 1.61
N ALA A 154 -10.38 10.59 1.86
CA ALA A 154 -10.42 11.95 1.27
C ALA A 154 -9.62 12.06 -0.05
N PHE A 155 -8.96 10.99 -0.46
CA PHE A 155 -8.11 10.88 -1.65
C PHE A 155 -8.56 9.69 -2.51
N PRO A 156 -8.33 9.68 -3.82
CA PRO A 156 -8.63 8.52 -4.65
C PRO A 156 -7.73 7.33 -4.31
N ILE A 157 -8.28 6.11 -4.44
CA ILE A 157 -7.56 4.85 -4.32
C ILE A 157 -7.60 4.15 -5.67
N LEU A 158 -6.44 3.91 -6.26
CA LEU A 158 -6.28 3.19 -7.51
C LEU A 158 -5.63 1.84 -7.23
N ALA A 159 -6.36 0.75 -7.42
CA ALA A 159 -5.80 -0.59 -7.47
C ALA A 159 -5.64 -1.00 -8.94
N ASN A 160 -4.39 -1.28 -9.33
CA ASN A 160 -4.09 -1.76 -10.66
C ASN A 160 -4.35 -3.26 -10.77
N ASP A 161 -4.60 -3.74 -11.98
CA ASP A 161 -4.71 -5.16 -12.21
C ASP A 161 -3.33 -5.81 -12.38
N ASP A 162 -3.27 -7.12 -12.57
CA ASP A 162 -2.03 -7.90 -12.65
C ASP A 162 -1.45 -7.99 -14.06
N THR A 163 -2.14 -7.44 -15.06
CA THR A 163 -1.74 -7.41 -16.47
C THR A 163 -1.33 -6.03 -16.96
N ASP A 164 -1.88 -4.97 -16.36
CA ASP A 164 -1.64 -3.60 -16.79
C ASP A 164 -0.40 -2.99 -16.13
N ARG A 165 0.35 -2.20 -16.90
CA ARG A 165 1.43 -1.35 -16.40
C ARG A 165 0.86 -0.01 -15.95
N LEU A 166 1.24 0.45 -14.75
CA LEU A 166 0.93 1.78 -14.24
C LEU A 166 2.16 2.69 -14.37
N GLU A 167 1.96 3.89 -14.92
CA GLU A 167 2.93 4.98 -14.95
C GLU A 167 2.43 6.14 -14.09
N PHE A 168 3.28 6.63 -13.20
CA PHE A 168 3.02 7.78 -12.33
C PHE A 168 4.00 8.90 -12.67
N GLU A 169 3.48 10.04 -13.05
CA GLU A 169 4.24 11.26 -13.29
C GLU A 169 3.75 12.36 -12.37
N ALA A 170 4.65 13.16 -11.81
CA ALA A 170 4.29 14.27 -10.95
C ALA A 170 5.29 15.43 -11.02
N ASP A 171 4.78 16.63 -10.81
CA ASP A 171 5.56 17.84 -10.60
C ASP A 171 5.04 18.61 -9.36
N VAL A 172 5.44 19.86 -9.16
CA VAL A 172 5.00 20.66 -8.01
C VAL A 172 3.52 21.07 -8.07
N ASN A 173 2.86 20.87 -9.21
CA ASN A 173 1.46 21.26 -9.42
C ASN A 173 0.52 20.03 -9.33
N GLY A 174 1.03 18.81 -9.18
CA GLY A 174 0.21 17.62 -9.05
C GLY A 174 0.75 16.40 -9.76
N TYR A 175 -0.14 15.46 -10.10
CA TYR A 175 0.23 14.18 -10.70
C TYR A 175 -0.69 13.77 -11.85
N VAL A 176 -0.16 12.88 -12.68
CA VAL A 176 -0.91 12.12 -13.69
C VAL A 176 -0.58 10.64 -13.53
N VAL A 177 -1.60 9.80 -13.48
CA VAL A 177 -1.46 8.34 -13.49
C VAL A 177 -2.05 7.80 -14.79
N ARG A 178 -1.30 6.98 -15.51
CA ARG A 178 -1.76 6.27 -16.73
C ARG A 178 -1.61 4.78 -16.55
N THR A 179 -2.55 4.03 -17.07
CA THR A 179 -2.45 2.59 -17.16
C THR A 179 -2.41 2.16 -18.63
N TYR A 180 -1.65 1.10 -18.89
CA TYR A 180 -1.43 0.58 -20.25
C TYR A 180 -1.56 -0.94 -20.22
N ASP A 181 -2.25 -1.50 -21.22
CA ASP A 181 -2.31 -2.94 -21.40
C ASP A 181 -0.97 -3.55 -21.86
N MET A 182 -0.96 -4.85 -22.04
CA MET A 182 0.26 -5.59 -22.46
C MET A 182 0.73 -5.21 -23.87
N GLU A 183 -0.14 -4.70 -24.72
CA GLU A 183 0.15 -4.19 -26.06
C GLU A 183 0.68 -2.74 -26.05
N GLY A 184 0.68 -2.09 -24.86
CA GLY A 184 1.13 -0.71 -24.69
C GLY A 184 0.09 0.34 -25.04
N LYS A 185 -1.17 -0.04 -25.18
CA LYS A 185 -2.28 0.87 -25.38
C LYS A 185 -2.73 1.43 -24.04
N GLN A 186 -2.88 2.76 -23.95
CA GLN A 186 -3.41 3.41 -22.75
C GLN A 186 -4.86 2.98 -22.50
N THR A 187 -5.12 2.47 -21.29
CA THR A 187 -6.44 1.99 -20.84
C THR A 187 -7.14 3.02 -19.94
N SER A 188 -6.39 3.78 -19.16
CA SER A 188 -6.94 4.82 -18.29
C SER A 188 -5.97 5.98 -18.08
N VAL A 189 -6.52 7.12 -17.65
CA VAL A 189 -5.76 8.29 -17.19
C VAL A 189 -6.48 8.94 -16.02
N TYR A 190 -5.73 9.31 -14.98
CA TYR A 190 -6.21 10.01 -13.79
C TYR A 190 -5.30 11.22 -13.54
N VAL A 191 -5.89 12.37 -13.36
CA VAL A 191 -5.20 13.65 -13.19
C VAL A 191 -5.65 14.28 -11.88
N SER A 192 -4.71 14.78 -11.07
CA SER A 192 -5.05 15.57 -9.89
C SER A 192 -5.68 16.91 -10.28
N GLU A 193 -6.54 17.46 -9.42
CA GLU A 193 -7.28 18.71 -9.72
C GLU A 193 -6.38 19.89 -10.08
N ASP A 194 -5.18 19.95 -9.49
CA ASP A 194 -4.22 21.06 -9.71
C ASP A 194 -3.26 20.81 -10.90
N ALA A 195 -3.25 19.60 -11.45
CA ALA A 195 -2.41 19.29 -12.60
C ALA A 195 -3.08 19.78 -13.89
N THR A 196 -2.48 20.74 -14.55
CA THR A 196 -2.86 21.06 -15.94
C THR A 196 -2.33 19.95 -16.84
N GLU A 197 -3.23 19.30 -17.57
CA GLU A 197 -2.87 18.34 -18.61
C GLU A 197 -1.95 19.01 -19.63
N LYS A 198 -0.65 18.85 -19.47
CA LYS A 198 0.29 19.20 -20.51
C LYS A 198 0.11 18.18 -21.61
N SER A 199 -0.52 18.58 -22.72
CA SER A 199 -0.50 17.82 -23.96
C SER A 199 0.97 17.62 -24.37
N TYR A 200 1.46 16.39 -24.21
CA TYR A 200 2.71 15.93 -24.77
C TYR A 200 2.44 15.21 -26.08
#